data_b8740a2db017030fc434daeb1e6cce0e
#
_entry.id   b8740a2db017030fc434daeb1e6cce0e
#
_cell.length_a   1.000
_cell.length_b   1.000
_cell.length_c   1.000
_cell.angle_alpha   90.00
_cell.angle_beta   90.00
_cell.angle_gamma   90.00
#
_symmetry.space_group_name_H-M   'P 1'
#
loop_
_entity.id
_entity.type
_entity.pdbx_description
1 polymer ?
#
loop_
_entity_poly.entity_id
_entity_poly.type
_entity_poly.pdbx_seq_one_letter_code
_entity_poly.pdbx_strand_id
1 'polypeptide(L)'
;MVCRGASGYLDEVNEDRKVKNRVISALQSAGHTVYDCTDDAGKTQGRNLASIVAKCNAHAVDLDVSIHLNAGGGKGVEVWCYGENTKDIAAAICANISATLGIPNRGVKYTHNLYVLRKTHSPAILIECCFVDSQNDASHWNADKCGDAIASAIAGKTVAGTTSGGSAPAPTPTPAPSGPSYRTGTVYTLLADHLRVRTGPGTGYATKSRKQLTANAKTNAYANGTLKKGTRVTCKDVRKNGSDIWIKIPSGWIAAYFSGKKYVG
;
A
#
# COMPACT_ATOMS: atom_id res chain seq x y z
N MET A 1 -12.68 -6.14 7.15
CA MET A 1 -11.73 -5.46 8.05
C MET A 1 -12.50 -5.01 9.29
N VAL A 2 -12.05 -5.42 10.47
CA VAL A 2 -12.76 -5.18 11.74
C VAL A 2 -12.21 -3.94 12.46
N CYS A 3 -10.93 -3.61 12.23
CA CYS A 3 -10.28 -2.42 12.76
C CYS A 3 -10.24 -1.35 11.66
N ARG A 4 -11.30 -0.54 11.60
CA ARG A 4 -11.31 0.66 10.74
C ARG A 4 -10.70 1.81 11.53
N GLY A 5 -9.83 2.56 10.87
CA GLY A 5 -9.31 3.81 11.36
C GLY A 5 -10.36 4.94 11.30
N ALA A 6 -9.92 6.16 11.46
CA ALA A 6 -10.74 7.34 11.37
C ALA A 6 -11.27 7.57 9.93
N SER A 7 -12.39 8.28 9.81
CA SER A 7 -12.94 8.67 8.52
C SER A 7 -13.61 10.05 8.60
N GLY A 8 -13.54 10.79 7.50
CA GLY A 8 -14.08 12.12 7.35
C GLY A 8 -14.13 12.48 5.87
N TYR A 9 -13.44 13.53 5.45
CA TYR A 9 -13.18 13.83 4.04
C TYR A 9 -12.27 12.77 3.39
N LEU A 10 -11.44 12.11 4.22
CA LEU A 10 -10.58 10.99 3.83
C LEU A 10 -10.95 9.74 4.64
N ASP A 11 -10.59 8.55 4.14
CA ASP A 11 -10.69 7.28 4.86
C ASP A 11 -9.26 6.83 5.21
N GLU A 12 -8.92 6.83 6.50
CA GLU A 12 -7.57 6.55 6.98
C GLU A 12 -7.03 5.23 6.42
N VAL A 13 -7.78 4.15 6.54
CA VAL A 13 -7.31 2.82 6.11
C VAL A 13 -7.01 2.75 4.62
N ASN A 14 -7.76 3.47 3.79
CA ASN A 14 -7.51 3.50 2.36
C ASN A 14 -6.28 4.36 2.02
N GLU A 15 -6.11 5.48 2.71
CA GLU A 15 -5.04 6.43 2.43
C GLU A 15 -3.69 5.99 3.04
N ASP A 16 -3.68 5.47 4.28
CA ASP A 16 -2.46 4.94 4.91
C ASP A 16 -1.84 3.80 4.10
N ARG A 17 -2.68 2.94 3.48
CA ARG A 17 -2.22 1.87 2.59
C ARG A 17 -1.56 2.40 1.32
N LYS A 18 -2.08 3.49 0.75
CA LYS A 18 -1.46 4.13 -0.42
C LYS A 18 -0.10 4.73 -0.04
N VAL A 19 -0.07 5.50 1.05
CA VAL A 19 1.18 6.09 1.57
C VAL A 19 2.20 5.00 1.87
N LYS A 20 1.83 3.96 2.63
CA LYS A 20 2.71 2.83 2.95
C LYS A 20 3.30 2.18 1.70
N ASN A 21 2.46 1.86 0.72
CA ASN A 21 2.92 1.23 -0.51
C ASN A 21 3.89 2.12 -1.28
N ARG A 22 3.66 3.44 -1.27
CA ARG A 22 4.55 4.41 -1.89
C ARG A 22 5.89 4.48 -1.17
N VAL A 23 5.89 4.55 0.18
CA VAL A 23 7.11 4.54 1.01
C VAL A 23 7.93 3.28 0.75
N ILE A 24 7.30 2.09 0.77
CA ILE A 24 7.98 0.83 0.49
C ILE A 24 8.65 0.87 -0.89
N SER A 25 7.91 1.25 -1.94
CA SER A 25 8.42 1.32 -3.30
C SER A 25 9.60 2.29 -3.44
N ALA A 26 9.49 3.48 -2.82
CA ALA A 26 10.53 4.51 -2.90
C ALA A 26 11.81 4.09 -2.17
N LEU A 27 11.69 3.54 -0.97
CA LEU A 27 12.84 3.07 -0.19
C LEU A 27 13.52 1.86 -0.83
N GLN A 28 12.75 0.90 -1.35
CA GLN A 28 13.31 -0.25 -2.08
C GLN A 28 14.05 0.19 -3.35
N SER A 29 13.51 1.17 -4.08
CA SER A 29 14.18 1.76 -5.25
C SER A 29 15.46 2.50 -4.89
N ALA A 30 15.55 3.02 -3.65
CA ALA A 30 16.75 3.67 -3.11
C ALA A 30 17.78 2.69 -2.55
N GLY A 31 17.50 1.38 -2.56
CA GLY A 31 18.40 0.31 -2.11
C GLY A 31 18.20 -0.14 -0.65
N HIS A 32 17.14 0.34 0.02
CA HIS A 32 16.82 -0.09 1.39
C HIS A 32 16.08 -1.43 1.41
N THR A 33 16.32 -2.24 2.45
CA THR A 33 15.50 -3.41 2.77
C THR A 33 14.28 -2.97 3.56
N VAL A 34 13.08 -3.30 3.08
CA VAL A 34 11.82 -2.89 3.72
C VAL A 34 10.92 -4.09 3.92
N TYR A 35 10.38 -4.24 5.12
CA TYR A 35 9.43 -5.28 5.52
C TYR A 35 8.02 -4.70 5.71
N ASP A 36 7.02 -5.29 5.08
CA ASP A 36 5.61 -4.91 5.26
C ASP A 36 5.01 -5.67 6.44
N CYS A 37 4.85 -4.99 7.56
CA CYS A 37 4.31 -5.54 8.81
C CYS A 37 2.79 -5.36 8.95
N THR A 38 2.09 -4.92 7.91
CA THR A 38 0.64 -4.72 7.92
C THR A 38 -0.11 -5.99 8.32
N ASP A 39 -1.16 -5.84 9.13
CA ASP A 39 -2.08 -6.92 9.49
C ASP A 39 -3.52 -6.58 9.07
N ASP A 40 -4.05 -7.34 8.11
CA ASP A 40 -5.43 -7.24 7.62
C ASP A 40 -6.35 -8.34 8.17
N ALA A 41 -5.81 -9.25 9.01
CA ALA A 41 -6.52 -10.41 9.54
C ALA A 41 -7.03 -10.24 10.97
N GLY A 42 -6.51 -9.28 11.72
CA GLY A 42 -6.87 -9.03 13.11
C GLY A 42 -8.35 -8.69 13.27
N LYS A 43 -9.03 -9.43 14.18
CA LYS A 43 -10.48 -9.26 14.45
C LYS A 43 -10.76 -8.24 15.55
N THR A 44 -9.75 -7.83 16.30
CA THR A 44 -9.84 -6.82 17.35
C THR A 44 -8.60 -5.92 17.30
N GLN A 45 -8.70 -4.68 17.79
CA GLN A 45 -7.58 -3.75 17.83
C GLN A 45 -6.36 -4.36 18.55
N GLY A 46 -6.55 -4.98 19.71
CA GLY A 46 -5.44 -5.58 20.45
C GLY A 46 -4.73 -6.71 19.70
N ARG A 47 -5.48 -7.58 19.00
CA ARG A 47 -4.89 -8.65 18.17
C ARG A 47 -4.18 -8.11 16.94
N ASN A 48 -4.76 -7.09 16.32
CA ASN A 48 -4.16 -6.43 15.17
C ASN A 48 -2.82 -5.78 15.57
N LEU A 49 -2.80 -4.98 16.63
CA LEU A 49 -1.58 -4.36 17.15
C LEU A 49 -0.52 -5.39 17.56
N ALA A 50 -0.91 -6.48 18.23
CA ALA A 50 0.01 -7.54 18.62
C ALA A 50 0.62 -8.25 17.39
N SER A 51 -0.18 -8.49 16.34
CA SER A 51 0.27 -9.08 15.08
C SER A 51 1.26 -8.17 14.35
N ILE A 52 0.99 -6.87 14.27
CA ILE A 52 1.89 -5.88 13.66
C ILE A 52 3.23 -5.87 14.40
N VAL A 53 3.21 -5.73 15.73
CA VAL A 53 4.44 -5.70 16.54
C VAL A 53 5.23 -7.01 16.43
N ALA A 54 4.56 -8.17 16.39
CA ALA A 54 5.23 -9.45 16.20
C ALA A 54 5.95 -9.53 14.84
N LYS A 55 5.35 -9.00 13.78
CA LYS A 55 5.99 -8.92 12.45
C LYS A 55 7.18 -7.96 12.45
N CYS A 56 7.05 -6.78 13.06
CA CYS A 56 8.16 -5.83 13.22
C CYS A 56 9.34 -6.49 13.97
N ASN A 57 9.07 -7.09 15.12
CA ASN A 57 10.09 -7.70 15.97
C ASN A 57 10.73 -8.99 15.40
N ALA A 58 10.18 -9.53 14.30
CA ALA A 58 10.81 -10.64 13.57
C ALA A 58 12.04 -10.19 12.75
N HIS A 59 12.27 -8.90 12.64
CA HIS A 59 13.36 -8.31 11.87
C HIS A 59 14.13 -7.30 12.73
N ALA A 60 15.47 -7.33 12.67
CA ALA A 60 16.31 -6.27 13.19
C ALA A 60 16.41 -5.18 12.11
N VAL A 61 15.88 -3.99 12.40
CA VAL A 61 15.84 -2.86 11.46
C VAL A 61 16.33 -1.57 12.15
N ASP A 62 16.70 -0.59 11.33
CA ASP A 62 17.14 0.73 11.85
C ASP A 62 15.94 1.57 12.32
N LEU A 63 14.76 1.35 11.76
CA LEU A 63 13.56 2.12 12.07
C LEU A 63 12.27 1.35 11.75
N ASP A 64 11.36 1.29 12.72
CA ASP A 64 9.97 0.90 12.52
C ASP A 64 9.10 2.13 12.27
N VAL A 65 8.28 2.10 11.21
CA VAL A 65 7.43 3.23 10.81
C VAL A 65 5.97 2.82 10.78
N SER A 66 5.15 3.46 11.63
CA SER A 66 3.70 3.33 11.62
C SER A 66 3.09 4.54 10.91
N ILE A 67 2.23 4.31 9.92
CA ILE A 67 1.64 5.36 9.08
C ILE A 67 0.14 5.43 9.37
N HIS A 68 -0.33 6.63 9.71
CA HIS A 68 -1.69 6.95 10.10
C HIS A 68 -2.16 8.29 9.52
N LEU A 69 -3.47 8.52 9.58
CA LEU A 69 -4.11 9.81 9.38
C LEU A 69 -4.93 10.15 10.63
N ASN A 70 -4.72 11.32 11.18
CA ASN A 70 -5.30 11.78 12.42
C ASN A 70 -6.80 12.17 12.29
N ALA A 71 -7.48 12.34 13.41
CA ALA A 71 -8.82 12.89 13.52
C ALA A 71 -8.97 13.68 14.83
N GLY A 72 -9.95 14.55 14.91
CA GLY A 72 -10.27 15.31 16.13
C GLY A 72 -10.25 16.83 15.95
N GLY A 73 -10.51 17.33 14.72
CA GLY A 73 -10.68 18.76 14.43
C GLY A 73 -9.36 19.54 14.31
N GLY A 74 -8.22 18.83 14.21
CA GLY A 74 -6.93 19.47 13.95
C GLY A 74 -6.66 19.65 12.46
N LYS A 75 -5.44 20.08 12.11
CA LYS A 75 -4.92 20.14 10.74
C LYS A 75 -3.41 20.05 10.73
N GLY A 76 -2.85 19.44 9.67
CA GLY A 76 -1.41 19.33 9.47
C GLY A 76 -0.81 17.99 9.92
N VAL A 77 0.51 17.86 9.76
CA VAL A 77 1.29 16.65 10.06
C VAL A 77 1.90 16.72 11.46
N GLU A 78 1.91 15.60 12.17
CA GLU A 78 2.71 15.40 13.39
C GLU A 78 3.33 14.00 13.41
N VAL A 79 4.45 13.84 14.11
CA VAL A 79 5.10 12.54 14.28
C VAL A 79 5.34 12.27 15.77
N TRP A 80 4.88 11.10 16.21
CA TRP A 80 4.98 10.64 17.59
C TRP A 80 6.21 9.76 17.76
N CYS A 81 6.99 10.05 18.81
CA CYS A 81 8.19 9.32 19.24
C CYS A 81 8.00 8.75 20.65
N TYR A 82 8.71 7.66 20.96
CA TYR A 82 8.82 7.17 22.34
C TYR A 82 9.81 7.99 23.15
N GLY A 83 10.93 8.40 22.55
CA GLY A 83 11.99 9.18 23.16
C GLY A 83 12.78 9.98 22.11
N GLU A 84 13.87 10.60 22.54
CA GLU A 84 14.67 11.54 21.72
C GLU A 84 15.46 10.87 20.58
N ASN A 85 15.68 9.56 20.65
CA ASN A 85 16.51 8.82 19.68
C ASN A 85 15.97 8.81 18.25
N THR A 86 14.68 9.14 18.05
CA THR A 86 14.05 9.24 16.73
C THR A 86 13.62 10.67 16.37
N LYS A 87 14.00 11.67 17.20
CA LYS A 87 13.55 13.06 17.04
C LYS A 87 13.93 13.66 15.69
N ASP A 88 15.18 13.50 15.29
CA ASP A 88 15.70 14.19 14.09
C ASP A 88 15.01 13.66 12.83
N ILE A 89 14.83 12.34 12.71
CA ILE A 89 14.12 11.74 11.60
C ILE A 89 12.63 12.11 11.62
N ALA A 90 12.01 12.16 12.80
CA ALA A 90 10.62 12.58 12.95
C ALA A 90 10.42 14.05 12.54
N ALA A 91 11.35 14.94 12.92
CA ALA A 91 11.33 16.35 12.53
C ALA A 91 11.50 16.53 11.01
N ALA A 92 12.42 15.77 10.40
CA ALA A 92 12.63 15.79 8.95
C ALA A 92 11.39 15.32 8.19
N ILE A 93 10.70 14.28 8.67
CA ILE A 93 9.44 13.78 8.08
C ILE A 93 8.35 14.85 8.18
N CYS A 94 8.15 15.48 9.36
CA CYS A 94 7.19 16.57 9.53
C CYS A 94 7.46 17.72 8.55
N ALA A 95 8.72 18.14 8.44
CA ALA A 95 9.12 19.23 7.54
C ALA A 95 8.85 18.88 6.07
N ASN A 96 9.24 17.68 5.64
CA ASN A 96 9.07 17.23 4.26
C ASN A 96 7.59 17.11 3.87
N ILE A 97 6.75 16.50 4.71
CA ILE A 97 5.32 16.35 4.43
C ILE A 97 4.65 17.73 4.37
N SER A 98 4.92 18.59 5.37
CA SER A 98 4.37 19.94 5.42
C SER A 98 4.72 20.75 4.18
N ALA A 99 5.99 20.76 3.79
CA ALA A 99 6.45 21.48 2.61
C ALA A 99 5.86 20.90 1.31
N THR A 100 5.76 19.57 1.20
CA THR A 100 5.31 18.90 -0.01
C THR A 100 3.80 19.05 -0.24
N LEU A 101 3.01 18.98 0.83
CA LEU A 101 1.55 19.06 0.75
C LEU A 101 1.00 20.47 1.00
N GLY A 102 1.80 21.40 1.52
CA GLY A 102 1.31 22.72 1.88
C GLY A 102 0.38 22.73 3.10
N ILE A 103 0.54 21.79 4.03
CA ILE A 103 -0.25 21.68 5.26
C ILE A 103 0.58 22.08 6.48
N PRO A 104 -0.04 22.48 7.61
CA PRO A 104 0.70 22.88 8.79
C PRO A 104 1.64 21.81 9.34
N ASN A 105 2.82 22.21 9.77
CA ASN A 105 3.76 21.37 10.52
C ASN A 105 3.47 21.50 12.03
N ARG A 106 2.98 20.43 12.66
CA ARG A 106 2.68 20.38 14.10
C ARG A 106 3.87 19.84 14.91
N GLY A 107 4.92 19.39 14.22
CA GLY A 107 6.18 18.94 14.80
C GLY A 107 6.13 17.58 15.48
N VAL A 108 7.22 17.30 16.19
CA VAL A 108 7.43 16.06 16.93
C VAL A 108 6.64 16.07 18.24
N LYS A 109 6.05 14.93 18.57
CA LYS A 109 5.32 14.67 19.81
C LYS A 109 5.92 13.47 20.52
N TYR A 110 5.73 13.38 21.84
CA TYR A 110 6.23 12.27 22.64
C TYR A 110 5.11 11.59 23.40
N THR A 111 5.13 10.26 23.41
CA THR A 111 4.19 9.47 24.20
C THR A 111 4.72 8.07 24.50
N HIS A 112 4.39 7.55 25.68
CA HIS A 112 4.63 6.16 26.06
C HIS A 112 3.37 5.27 25.95
N ASN A 113 2.26 5.82 25.44
CA ASN A 113 0.97 5.12 25.42
C ASN A 113 0.69 4.39 24.10
N LEU A 114 1.34 4.77 22.97
CA LEU A 114 1.14 4.10 21.71
C LEU A 114 1.83 2.72 21.69
N TYR A 115 1.03 1.70 21.39
CA TYR A 115 1.43 0.30 21.52
C TYR A 115 2.63 -0.05 20.64
N VAL A 116 2.63 0.40 19.38
CA VAL A 116 3.73 0.17 18.43
C VAL A 116 5.05 0.77 18.98
N LEU A 117 5.02 2.04 19.39
CA LEU A 117 6.21 2.73 19.91
C LEU A 117 6.80 2.07 21.14
N ARG A 118 5.94 1.45 21.99
CA ARG A 118 6.36 0.83 23.26
C ARG A 118 6.82 -0.62 23.10
N LYS A 119 6.35 -1.34 22.08
CA LYS A 119 6.48 -2.80 21.98
C LYS A 119 7.38 -3.28 20.84
N THR A 120 7.75 -2.44 19.90
CA THR A 120 8.80 -2.75 18.93
C THR A 120 10.17 -2.75 19.60
N HIS A 121 11.07 -3.60 19.10
CA HIS A 121 12.44 -3.71 19.61
C HIS A 121 13.37 -2.68 19.00
N SER A 122 13.14 -2.31 17.75
CA SER A 122 13.87 -1.29 17.02
C SER A 122 13.33 0.11 17.34
N PRO A 123 14.10 1.19 17.10
CA PRO A 123 13.59 2.55 17.14
C PRO A 123 12.32 2.70 16.32
N ALA A 124 11.28 3.34 16.86
CA ALA A 124 9.98 3.42 16.21
C ALA A 124 9.41 4.83 16.19
N ILE A 125 8.69 5.17 15.12
CA ILE A 125 7.91 6.40 14.99
C ILE A 125 6.49 6.09 14.51
N LEU A 126 5.53 6.96 14.86
CA LEU A 126 4.18 6.94 14.31
C LEU A 126 3.89 8.29 13.66
N ILE A 127 3.57 8.26 12.37
CA ILE A 127 3.32 9.44 11.54
C ILE A 127 1.81 9.63 11.42
N GLU A 128 1.33 10.78 11.85
CA GLU A 128 -0.01 11.30 11.55
C GLU A 128 0.11 12.26 10.38
N CYS A 129 -0.09 11.74 9.16
CA CYS A 129 0.25 12.44 7.91
C CYS A 129 -0.58 13.71 7.70
N CYS A 130 -1.87 13.69 8.10
CA CYS A 130 -2.81 14.80 8.04
C CYS A 130 -4.05 14.44 8.87
N PHE A 131 -5.04 15.32 8.95
CA PHE A 131 -6.33 15.05 9.61
C PHE A 131 -7.40 14.66 8.59
N VAL A 132 -8.05 13.51 8.77
CA VAL A 132 -9.11 13.02 7.85
C VAL A 132 -10.36 13.90 7.88
N ASP A 133 -10.63 14.58 8.99
CA ASP A 133 -11.76 15.47 9.23
C ASP A 133 -11.45 16.95 8.94
N SER A 134 -10.26 17.26 8.45
CA SER A 134 -9.84 18.59 8.01
C SER A 134 -10.09 18.78 6.51
N GLN A 135 -11.01 19.67 6.14
CA GLN A 135 -11.22 20.02 4.73
C GLN A 135 -9.97 20.66 4.12
N ASN A 136 -9.22 21.44 4.91
CA ASN A 136 -7.94 22.01 4.46
C ASN A 136 -6.97 20.91 4.06
N ASP A 137 -6.73 19.93 4.93
CA ASP A 137 -5.77 18.87 4.68
C ASP A 137 -6.23 17.98 3.51
N ALA A 138 -7.52 17.65 3.45
CA ALA A 138 -8.09 16.86 2.38
C ALA A 138 -7.95 17.53 1.00
N SER A 139 -8.06 18.86 0.93
CA SER A 139 -7.89 19.60 -0.32
C SER A 139 -6.46 19.63 -0.85
N HIS A 140 -5.46 19.41 0.03
CA HIS A 140 -4.04 19.34 -0.29
C HIS A 140 -3.52 17.92 -0.36
N TRP A 141 -4.35 16.93 0.00
CA TRP A 141 -3.93 15.55 0.16
C TRP A 141 -3.50 14.89 -1.15
N ASN A 142 -2.36 14.26 -1.09
CA ASN A 142 -1.86 13.36 -2.15
C ASN A 142 -0.99 12.28 -1.51
N ALA A 143 -1.49 11.05 -1.47
CA ALA A 143 -0.83 9.94 -0.81
C ALA A 143 0.54 9.59 -1.41
N ASP A 144 0.71 9.71 -2.74
CA ASP A 144 1.99 9.44 -3.40
C ASP A 144 3.04 10.49 -3.02
N LYS A 145 2.68 11.77 -3.05
CA LYS A 145 3.58 12.86 -2.62
C LYS A 145 3.93 12.76 -1.15
N CYS A 146 2.97 12.38 -0.30
CA CYS A 146 3.20 12.14 1.13
C CYS A 146 4.19 10.99 1.33
N GLY A 147 4.00 9.87 0.63
CA GLY A 147 4.91 8.74 0.68
C GLY A 147 6.33 9.05 0.23
N ASP A 148 6.48 9.84 -0.84
CA ASP A 148 7.78 10.30 -1.33
C ASP A 148 8.48 11.24 -0.33
N ALA A 149 7.72 12.11 0.32
CA ALA A 149 8.24 13.01 1.37
C ALA A 149 8.77 12.23 2.58
N ILE A 150 8.04 11.20 3.03
CA ILE A 150 8.46 10.29 4.10
C ILE A 150 9.72 9.53 3.70
N ALA A 151 9.70 8.88 2.53
CA ALA A 151 10.82 8.09 2.04
C ALA A 151 12.09 8.93 1.85
N SER A 152 11.95 10.15 1.35
CA SER A 152 13.09 11.08 1.17
C SER A 152 13.71 11.49 2.50
N ALA A 153 12.89 11.72 3.54
CA ALA A 153 13.41 12.00 4.87
C ALA A 153 14.19 10.80 5.43
N ILE A 154 13.64 9.58 5.31
CA ILE A 154 14.27 8.36 5.80
C ILE A 154 15.58 8.08 5.05
N ALA A 155 15.60 8.24 3.72
CA ALA A 155 16.79 7.99 2.90
C ALA A 155 17.84 9.10 3.01
N GLY A 156 17.55 10.25 3.64
CA GLY A 156 18.43 11.42 3.71
C GLY A 156 18.75 12.06 2.35
N LYS A 157 17.97 11.74 1.31
CA LYS A 157 18.08 12.24 -0.05
C LYS A 157 16.71 12.20 -0.73
N THR A 158 16.51 13.01 -1.77
CA THR A 158 15.27 12.95 -2.56
C THR A 158 15.13 11.59 -3.21
N VAL A 159 14.05 10.89 -2.90
CA VAL A 159 13.65 9.64 -3.51
C VAL A 159 12.17 9.69 -3.86
N ALA A 160 11.77 8.99 -4.91
CA ALA A 160 10.38 8.89 -5.30
C ALA A 160 10.07 7.44 -5.67
N GLY A 161 8.91 6.95 -5.22
CA GLY A 161 8.40 5.68 -5.70
C GLY A 161 7.88 5.78 -7.13
N THR A 162 7.68 4.68 -7.80
CA THR A 162 7.05 4.67 -9.12
C THR A 162 5.57 5.03 -9.01
N THR A 163 5.15 6.12 -9.68
CA THR A 163 3.75 6.59 -9.67
C THR A 163 2.81 5.62 -10.37
N SER A 164 1.63 5.45 -9.78
CA SER A 164 0.46 4.96 -10.52
C SER A 164 -0.29 6.17 -11.09
N GLY A 165 0.13 6.63 -12.27
CA GLY A 165 -0.66 7.50 -13.13
C GLY A 165 -0.33 9.00 -13.14
N GLY A 166 0.19 9.52 -14.26
CA GLY A 166 0.28 10.95 -14.61
C GLY A 166 1.58 11.30 -15.33
N SER A 167 1.50 11.61 -16.62
CA SER A 167 2.61 11.82 -17.55
C SER A 167 3.43 13.08 -17.31
N ALA A 168 4.78 12.96 -17.40
CA ALA A 168 5.71 13.96 -17.96
C ALA A 168 7.07 13.29 -18.25
N PRO A 169 7.91 13.80 -19.18
CA PRO A 169 8.82 13.00 -20.00
C PRO A 169 10.09 12.55 -19.28
N ALA A 170 10.54 11.35 -19.65
CA ALA A 170 11.64 10.61 -19.07
C ALA A 170 13.03 11.03 -19.55
N PRO A 171 14.09 10.87 -18.71
CA PRO A 171 15.41 10.52 -19.19
C PRO A 171 15.55 8.99 -19.30
N THR A 172 16.30 8.56 -20.31
CA THR A 172 16.48 7.19 -20.79
C THR A 172 16.96 6.20 -19.72
N PRO A 173 16.34 5.02 -19.56
CA PRO A 173 16.72 4.06 -18.55
C PRO A 173 17.70 3.00 -19.04
N THR A 174 18.63 2.61 -18.17
CA THR A 174 19.34 1.33 -18.22
C THR A 174 18.39 0.23 -17.67
N PRO A 175 18.26 -0.92 -18.31
CA PRO A 175 17.16 -1.85 -18.02
C PRO A 175 17.39 -2.70 -16.77
N ALA A 176 16.43 -2.63 -15.83
CA ALA A 176 16.22 -3.64 -14.79
C ALA A 176 15.26 -4.72 -15.31
N PRO A 177 15.30 -5.98 -14.81
CA PRO A 177 14.55 -7.09 -15.37
C PRO A 177 13.04 -6.87 -15.20
N SER A 178 12.38 -6.63 -16.31
CA SER A 178 10.94 -6.33 -16.38
C SER A 178 10.10 -7.60 -16.31
N GLY A 179 9.27 -7.73 -15.27
CA GLY A 179 8.14 -8.65 -15.32
C GLY A 179 7.16 -8.28 -16.45
N PRO A 180 6.24 -9.19 -16.81
CA PRO A 180 5.33 -8.96 -17.93
C PRO A 180 4.44 -7.73 -17.70
N SER A 181 4.22 -6.93 -18.75
CA SER A 181 3.34 -5.77 -18.71
C SER A 181 1.95 -6.14 -19.24
N TYR A 182 0.89 -5.62 -18.59
CA TYR A 182 -0.50 -5.81 -19.00
C TYR A 182 -1.17 -4.44 -19.23
N ARG A 183 -2.08 -4.34 -20.20
CA ARG A 183 -2.75 -3.08 -20.58
C ARG A 183 -4.25 -3.25 -20.57
N THR A 184 -4.97 -2.25 -20.07
CA THR A 184 -6.44 -2.15 -20.16
C THR A 184 -6.88 -2.13 -21.61
N GLY A 185 -8.01 -2.78 -21.91
CA GLY A 185 -8.53 -2.94 -23.27
C GLY A 185 -7.96 -4.13 -24.05
N THR A 186 -6.80 -4.65 -23.66
CA THR A 186 -6.15 -5.77 -24.35
C THR A 186 -6.78 -7.10 -23.99
N VAL A 187 -6.87 -8.00 -24.98
CA VAL A 187 -7.32 -9.39 -24.78
C VAL A 187 -6.10 -10.27 -24.54
N TYR A 188 -6.14 -11.02 -23.45
CA TYR A 188 -5.10 -11.96 -23.04
C TYR A 188 -5.65 -13.38 -22.98
N THR A 189 -4.75 -14.36 -23.03
CA THR A 189 -5.07 -15.78 -22.90
C THR A 189 -4.60 -16.32 -21.56
N LEU A 190 -5.41 -17.14 -20.88
CA LEU A 190 -5.01 -17.80 -19.64
C LEU A 190 -4.00 -18.91 -19.93
N LEU A 191 -2.84 -18.85 -19.32
CA LEU A 191 -1.75 -19.82 -19.47
C LEU A 191 -1.82 -20.94 -18.43
N ALA A 192 -2.55 -20.72 -17.35
CA ALA A 192 -2.74 -21.68 -16.26
C ALA A 192 -4.19 -22.18 -16.23
N ASP A 193 -4.33 -23.44 -15.85
CA ASP A 193 -5.63 -24.04 -15.58
C ASP A 193 -6.11 -23.73 -14.15
N HIS A 194 -7.40 -23.90 -13.89
CA HIS A 194 -8.02 -23.63 -12.59
C HIS A 194 -7.72 -22.25 -12.02
N LEU A 195 -7.65 -21.20 -12.87
CA LEU A 195 -7.35 -19.85 -12.42
C LEU A 195 -8.53 -19.25 -11.66
N ARG A 196 -8.31 -18.85 -10.41
CA ARG A 196 -9.35 -18.30 -9.53
C ARG A 196 -9.73 -16.88 -9.92
N VAL A 197 -11.04 -16.62 -9.96
CA VAL A 197 -11.60 -15.26 -10.07
C VAL A 197 -11.91 -14.76 -8.67
N ARG A 198 -11.49 -13.53 -8.35
CA ARG A 198 -11.62 -12.95 -7.01
C ARG A 198 -12.42 -11.64 -7.03
N THR A 199 -12.87 -11.21 -5.86
CA THR A 199 -13.60 -9.94 -5.69
C THR A 199 -12.69 -8.72 -5.77
N GLY A 200 -11.37 -8.90 -5.54
CA GLY A 200 -10.35 -7.84 -5.59
C GLY A 200 -8.96 -8.36 -6.01
N PRO A 201 -8.00 -7.45 -6.23
CA PRO A 201 -6.65 -7.77 -6.71
C PRO A 201 -5.76 -8.24 -5.56
N GLY A 202 -5.72 -9.53 -5.29
CA GLY A 202 -4.88 -10.13 -4.25
C GLY A 202 -5.41 -11.47 -3.74
N THR A 203 -4.55 -12.25 -3.10
CA THR A 203 -4.91 -13.57 -2.55
C THR A 203 -5.83 -13.48 -1.34
N GLY A 204 -5.84 -12.36 -0.62
CA GLY A 204 -6.74 -12.10 0.52
C GLY A 204 -8.20 -11.83 0.12
N TYR A 205 -8.48 -11.53 -1.15
CA TYR A 205 -9.85 -11.34 -1.60
C TYR A 205 -10.56 -12.66 -1.85
N ALA A 206 -11.87 -12.70 -1.51
CA ALA A 206 -12.70 -13.87 -1.65
C ALA A 206 -12.75 -14.37 -3.12
N THR A 207 -12.71 -15.69 -3.29
CA THR A 207 -12.90 -16.31 -4.59
C THR A 207 -14.38 -16.32 -4.98
N LYS A 208 -14.67 -16.06 -6.23
CA LYS A 208 -16.03 -16.13 -6.76
C LYS A 208 -16.41 -17.56 -7.13
N SER A 209 -17.59 -17.98 -6.74
CA SER A 209 -18.22 -19.21 -7.22
C SER A 209 -18.63 -19.06 -8.69
N ARG A 210 -18.90 -20.18 -9.37
CA ARG A 210 -19.36 -20.16 -10.76
C ARG A 210 -20.64 -19.35 -10.97
N LYS A 211 -21.55 -19.33 -9.97
CA LYS A 211 -22.79 -18.55 -10.03
C LYS A 211 -22.54 -17.03 -10.14
N GLN A 212 -21.44 -16.55 -9.55
CA GLN A 212 -21.06 -15.13 -9.50
C GLN A 212 -20.25 -14.64 -10.71
N LEU A 213 -19.96 -15.53 -11.68
CA LEU A 213 -19.28 -15.16 -12.91
C LEU A 213 -20.27 -14.64 -13.94
N THR A 214 -19.80 -13.86 -14.92
CA THR A 214 -20.60 -13.47 -16.10
C THR A 214 -20.99 -14.68 -16.93
N ALA A 215 -22.03 -14.57 -17.73
CA ALA A 215 -22.52 -15.67 -18.59
C ALA A 215 -21.39 -16.23 -19.47
N ASN A 216 -20.63 -15.36 -20.14
CA ASN A 216 -19.50 -15.76 -20.99
C ASN A 216 -18.38 -16.48 -20.21
N ALA A 217 -18.06 -16.04 -18.97
CA ALA A 217 -17.05 -16.71 -18.17
C ALA A 217 -17.51 -18.09 -17.67
N LYS A 218 -18.81 -18.29 -17.45
CA LYS A 218 -19.38 -19.58 -17.04
C LYS A 218 -19.14 -20.68 -18.07
N THR A 219 -19.11 -20.37 -19.37
CA THR A 219 -18.83 -21.36 -20.42
C THR A 219 -17.41 -21.89 -20.38
N ASN A 220 -16.49 -21.07 -19.89
CA ASN A 220 -15.05 -21.37 -19.77
C ASN A 220 -14.61 -21.64 -18.32
N ALA A 221 -15.54 -21.95 -17.43
CA ALA A 221 -15.25 -22.21 -16.02
C ALA A 221 -15.58 -23.65 -15.61
N TYR A 222 -14.84 -24.15 -14.65
CA TYR A 222 -15.15 -25.39 -13.95
C TYR A 222 -16.32 -25.20 -12.96
N ALA A 223 -16.84 -26.31 -12.43
CA ALA A 223 -17.94 -26.27 -11.47
C ALA A 223 -17.66 -25.40 -10.22
N ASN A 224 -16.40 -25.35 -9.78
CA ASN A 224 -15.94 -24.54 -8.63
C ASN A 224 -15.73 -23.06 -8.95
N GLY A 225 -15.98 -22.60 -10.20
CA GLY A 225 -15.82 -21.20 -10.61
C GLY A 225 -14.41 -20.79 -11.04
N THR A 226 -13.45 -21.73 -11.09
CA THR A 226 -12.13 -21.44 -11.67
C THR A 226 -12.17 -21.46 -13.19
N LEU A 227 -11.38 -20.61 -13.85
CA LEU A 227 -11.33 -20.52 -15.30
C LEU A 227 -10.34 -21.56 -15.88
N LYS A 228 -10.67 -22.03 -17.09
CA LYS A 228 -9.86 -23.00 -17.83
C LYS A 228 -8.70 -22.32 -18.55
N LYS A 229 -7.57 -23.04 -18.68
CA LYS A 229 -6.46 -22.63 -19.55
C LYS A 229 -6.98 -22.41 -20.99
N GLY A 230 -6.39 -21.46 -21.69
CA GLY A 230 -6.79 -21.06 -23.03
C GLY A 230 -7.98 -20.09 -23.10
N THR A 231 -8.64 -19.81 -21.96
CA THR A 231 -9.72 -18.81 -21.92
C THR A 231 -9.18 -17.43 -22.29
N ARG A 232 -9.82 -16.77 -23.24
CA ARG A 232 -9.52 -15.39 -23.63
C ARG A 232 -10.29 -14.41 -22.75
N VAL A 233 -9.60 -13.41 -22.22
CA VAL A 233 -10.16 -12.43 -21.29
C VAL A 233 -9.75 -11.01 -21.68
N THR A 234 -10.68 -10.07 -21.63
CA THR A 234 -10.38 -8.65 -21.84
C THR A 234 -9.97 -8.04 -20.50
N CYS A 235 -8.79 -7.45 -20.44
CA CYS A 235 -8.33 -6.69 -19.30
C CYS A 235 -9.12 -5.38 -19.17
N LYS A 236 -9.76 -5.15 -18.02
CA LYS A 236 -10.53 -3.93 -17.71
C LYS A 236 -9.77 -3.00 -16.76
N ASP A 237 -8.82 -3.51 -16.02
CA ASP A 237 -7.96 -2.76 -15.09
C ASP A 237 -6.75 -3.61 -14.74
N VAL A 238 -5.66 -2.98 -14.30
CA VAL A 238 -4.42 -3.63 -13.87
C VAL A 238 -4.04 -3.10 -12.51
N ARG A 239 -3.69 -3.98 -11.58
CA ARG A 239 -3.14 -3.62 -10.27
C ARG A 239 -1.88 -4.42 -9.99
N LYS A 240 -0.88 -3.74 -9.45
CA LYS A 240 0.36 -4.35 -8.95
C LYS A 240 0.32 -4.40 -7.43
N ASN A 241 0.70 -5.53 -6.86
CA ASN A 241 0.91 -5.71 -5.43
C ASN A 241 2.34 -6.23 -5.26
N GLY A 242 3.30 -5.33 -5.04
CA GLY A 242 4.72 -5.66 -5.14
C GLY A 242 5.08 -6.16 -6.54
N SER A 243 5.73 -7.33 -6.63
CA SER A 243 6.04 -8.01 -7.90
C SER A 243 4.83 -8.68 -8.56
N ASP A 244 3.72 -8.85 -7.85
CA ASP A 244 2.54 -9.55 -8.34
C ASP A 244 1.65 -8.60 -9.17
N ILE A 245 1.12 -9.10 -10.28
CA ILE A 245 0.26 -8.32 -11.18
C ILE A 245 -1.10 -9.00 -11.29
N TRP A 246 -2.13 -8.24 -11.02
CA TRP A 246 -3.54 -8.64 -11.10
C TRP A 246 -4.24 -7.89 -12.22
N ILE A 247 -5.05 -8.57 -13.01
CA ILE A 247 -5.89 -7.92 -14.01
C ILE A 247 -7.37 -8.11 -13.66
N LYS A 248 -8.14 -7.05 -13.85
CA LYS A 248 -9.59 -7.09 -13.76
C LYS A 248 -10.16 -7.56 -15.10
N ILE A 249 -10.98 -8.58 -15.06
CA ILE A 249 -11.78 -9.05 -16.18
C ILE A 249 -13.26 -8.81 -15.89
N PRO A 250 -14.20 -8.93 -16.84
CA PRO A 250 -15.62 -8.68 -16.57
C PRO A 250 -16.18 -9.45 -15.37
N SER A 251 -15.64 -10.62 -15.06
CA SER A 251 -16.09 -11.46 -13.93
C SER A 251 -15.46 -11.11 -12.58
N GLY A 252 -14.38 -10.33 -12.54
CA GLY A 252 -13.64 -10.01 -11.32
C GLY A 252 -12.14 -9.92 -11.56
N TRP A 253 -11.32 -10.20 -10.56
CA TRP A 253 -9.87 -10.11 -10.61
C TRP A 253 -9.22 -11.49 -10.73
N ILE A 254 -8.18 -11.59 -11.55
CA ILE A 254 -7.36 -12.78 -11.71
C ILE A 254 -5.87 -12.42 -11.58
N ALA A 255 -5.07 -13.33 -11.07
CA ALA A 255 -3.61 -13.19 -11.07
C ALA A 255 -3.11 -13.28 -12.52
N ALA A 256 -2.41 -12.26 -12.98
CA ALA A 256 -1.76 -12.27 -14.29
C ALA A 256 -0.29 -12.68 -14.18
N TYR A 257 0.38 -12.19 -13.14
CA TYR A 257 1.71 -12.61 -12.73
C TYR A 257 1.73 -12.68 -11.20
N PHE A 258 2.16 -13.78 -10.63
CA PHE A 258 2.10 -14.02 -9.20
C PHE A 258 3.22 -14.95 -8.74
N SER A 259 3.94 -14.58 -7.67
CA SER A 259 5.09 -15.35 -7.14
C SER A 259 6.08 -15.75 -8.24
N GLY A 260 6.49 -14.82 -9.08
CA GLY A 260 7.46 -15.07 -10.15
C GLY A 260 6.93 -15.85 -11.35
N LYS A 261 5.63 -16.24 -11.38
CA LYS A 261 5.03 -17.04 -12.43
C LYS A 261 3.99 -16.27 -13.23
N LYS A 262 4.04 -16.41 -14.58
CA LYS A 262 3.07 -15.83 -15.51
C LYS A 262 1.86 -16.75 -15.66
N TYR A 263 0.66 -16.23 -15.43
CA TYR A 263 -0.63 -16.93 -15.52
C TYR A 263 -1.48 -16.48 -16.71
N VAL A 264 -1.14 -15.32 -17.29
CA VAL A 264 -1.88 -14.68 -18.37
C VAL A 264 -0.88 -14.12 -19.39
N GLY A 265 -1.12 -14.33 -20.66
CA GLY A 265 -0.23 -13.88 -21.74
C GLY A 265 -0.92 -13.57 -23.04
#